data_9ec417f9f4fa1c5261aed0bea4829b56
#
_entry.id   9ec417f9f4fa1c5261aed0bea4829b56
#
_cell.length_a   1.000
_cell.length_b   1.000
_cell.length_c   1.000
_cell.angle_alpha   90.00
_cell.angle_beta   90.00
_cell.angle_gamma   90.00
#
_symmetry.space_group_name_H-M   'P 1'
#
loop_
_entity.id
_entity.type
_entity.pdbx_description
1 polymer ?
#
loop_
_entity_poly.entity_id
_entity_poly.type
_entity_poly.pdbx_seq_one_letter_code
_entity_poly.pdbx_strand_id
1 'polypeptide(L)'
;MNRAIQTALCTIALAQFLKIPLAKRKTKKWDWPLFFETGGMPSSHSAGVASLATYVALKRGVQSIDFALAAIFGLIVMYDAQGVRHQAGELAIRVNELTEEIEKIKGAPDDGKLDRKEELLRERLGHQPIEVIGGAFLGIVTGGLSYVISRKRSL
;
A
#
# COMPACT_ATOMS: atom_id res chain seq x y z
N MET A 1 -19.31 14.60 -7.70
CA MET A 1 -17.97 14.20 -7.26
C MET A 1 -17.18 13.69 -8.45
N ASN A 2 -15.89 14.01 -8.57
CA ASN A 2 -15.04 13.61 -9.70
C ASN A 2 -14.91 12.07 -9.76
N ARG A 3 -15.28 11.47 -10.91
CA ARG A 3 -15.26 10.01 -11.11
C ARG A 3 -13.86 9.41 -11.01
N ALA A 4 -12.83 10.13 -11.44
CA ALA A 4 -11.46 9.67 -11.34
C ALA A 4 -11.02 9.52 -9.85
N ILE A 5 -11.40 10.52 -9.01
CA ILE A 5 -11.14 10.47 -7.56
C ILE A 5 -11.94 9.32 -6.91
N GLN A 6 -13.22 9.16 -7.26
CA GLN A 6 -14.02 8.03 -6.76
C GLN A 6 -13.38 6.69 -7.10
N THR A 7 -12.93 6.52 -8.35
CA THR A 7 -12.27 5.30 -8.79
C THR A 7 -11.03 5.01 -7.96
N ALA A 8 -10.16 6.01 -7.76
CA ALA A 8 -8.95 5.85 -6.97
C ALA A 8 -9.26 5.46 -5.51
N LEU A 9 -10.20 6.16 -4.86
CA LEU A 9 -10.57 5.88 -3.46
C LEU A 9 -11.20 4.49 -3.31
N CYS A 10 -12.11 4.11 -4.21
CA CYS A 10 -12.71 2.76 -4.21
C CYS A 10 -11.65 1.68 -4.44
N THR A 11 -10.67 1.93 -5.32
CA THR A 11 -9.58 0.97 -5.58
C THR A 11 -8.65 0.83 -4.38
N ILE A 12 -8.33 1.94 -3.69
CA ILE A 12 -7.56 1.91 -2.43
C ILE A 12 -8.29 1.06 -1.39
N ALA A 13 -9.59 1.31 -1.16
CA ALA A 13 -10.38 0.55 -0.22
C ALA A 13 -10.45 -0.94 -0.60
N LEU A 14 -10.63 -1.25 -1.88
CA LEU A 14 -10.64 -2.62 -2.39
C LEU A 14 -9.29 -3.32 -2.15
N ALA A 15 -8.17 -2.63 -2.44
CA ALA A 15 -6.84 -3.17 -2.20
C ALA A 15 -6.60 -3.47 -0.72
N GLN A 16 -7.02 -2.58 0.18
CA GLN A 16 -6.93 -2.81 1.62
C GLN A 16 -7.78 -4.00 2.06
N PHE A 17 -9.01 -4.11 1.55
CA PHE A 17 -9.89 -5.23 1.85
C PHE A 17 -9.31 -6.58 1.38
N LEU A 18 -8.70 -6.61 0.18
CA LEU A 18 -8.09 -7.81 -0.38
C LEU A 18 -6.89 -8.32 0.44
N LYS A 19 -6.22 -7.48 1.22
CA LYS A 19 -5.13 -7.92 2.12
C LYS A 19 -5.60 -8.97 3.12
N ILE A 20 -6.80 -8.81 3.66
CA ILE A 20 -7.34 -9.70 4.70
C ILE A 20 -7.45 -11.16 4.22
N PRO A 21 -8.15 -11.48 3.11
CA PRO A 21 -8.26 -12.87 2.64
C PRO A 21 -6.92 -13.41 2.12
N LEU A 22 -6.04 -12.56 1.57
CA LEU A 22 -4.71 -12.98 1.13
C LEU A 22 -3.80 -13.32 2.30
N ALA A 23 -3.82 -12.56 3.38
CA ALA A 23 -3.10 -12.86 4.61
C ALA A 23 -3.65 -14.14 5.27
N LYS A 24 -4.97 -14.33 5.29
CA LYS A 24 -5.59 -15.55 5.82
C LYS A 24 -5.08 -16.82 5.13
N ARG A 25 -4.78 -16.78 3.83
CA ARG A 25 -4.22 -17.94 3.12
C ARG A 25 -2.85 -18.36 3.69
N LYS A 26 -2.07 -17.42 4.22
CA LYS A 26 -0.74 -17.65 4.82
C LYS A 26 -0.83 -17.96 6.31
N THR A 27 -1.62 -17.20 7.06
CA THR A 27 -1.65 -17.23 8.54
C THR A 27 -2.78 -18.10 9.10
N LYS A 28 -3.74 -18.53 8.27
CA LYS A 28 -4.97 -19.26 8.63
C LYS A 28 -5.89 -18.52 9.63
N LYS A 29 -5.60 -17.25 9.94
CA LYS A 29 -6.40 -16.41 10.84
C LYS A 29 -6.94 -15.19 10.10
N TRP A 30 -8.11 -14.69 10.53
CA TRP A 30 -8.64 -13.41 10.08
C TRP A 30 -7.97 -12.30 10.88
N ASP A 31 -7.26 -11.41 10.21
CA ASP A 31 -6.54 -10.29 10.83
C ASP A 31 -7.13 -8.97 10.30
N TRP A 32 -8.10 -8.42 11.01
CA TRP A 32 -8.79 -7.19 10.65
C TRP A 32 -7.92 -5.92 10.78
N PRO A 33 -6.99 -5.81 11.76
CA PRO A 33 -6.02 -4.74 11.83
C PRO A 33 -5.24 -4.50 10.54
N LEU A 34 -4.99 -5.54 9.72
CA LEU A 34 -4.34 -5.42 8.40
C LEU A 34 -5.02 -4.41 7.46
N PHE A 35 -6.31 -4.12 7.65
CA PHE A 35 -7.02 -3.12 6.85
C PHE A 35 -6.41 -1.72 7.01
N PHE A 36 -5.85 -1.41 8.17
CA PHE A 36 -5.24 -0.11 8.48
C PHE A 36 -3.71 -0.12 8.37
N GLU A 37 -3.11 -1.27 8.12
CA GLU A 37 -1.65 -1.38 7.97
C GLU A 37 -1.18 -0.91 6.59
N THR A 38 0.02 -0.28 6.58
CA THR A 38 0.62 0.30 5.38
C THR A 38 1.39 -0.69 4.52
N GLY A 39 1.68 -1.90 4.99
CA GLY A 39 2.37 -2.95 4.25
C GLY A 39 1.41 -3.99 3.64
N GLY A 40 1.95 -5.00 2.96
CA GLY A 40 1.23 -6.17 2.46
C GLY A 40 0.68 -6.06 1.05
N MET A 41 0.35 -7.22 0.47
CA MET A 41 -0.11 -7.36 -0.91
C MET A 41 -1.64 -7.38 -0.99
N PRO A 42 -2.24 -6.67 -1.99
CA PRO A 42 -1.63 -5.73 -2.93
C PRO A 42 -1.37 -4.34 -2.32
N SER A 43 -0.39 -3.60 -2.85
CA SER A 43 -0.14 -2.22 -2.42
C SER A 43 -1.33 -1.32 -2.75
N SER A 44 -1.96 -0.76 -1.75
CA SER A 44 -3.08 0.17 -1.91
C SER A 44 -2.66 1.50 -2.54
N HIS A 45 -1.44 1.98 -2.24
CA HIS A 45 -0.88 3.18 -2.86
C HIS A 45 -0.74 3.00 -4.37
N SER A 46 -0.09 1.90 -4.79
CA SER A 46 0.10 1.59 -6.20
C SER A 46 -1.23 1.37 -6.92
N ALA A 47 -2.17 0.69 -6.28
CA ALA A 47 -3.50 0.44 -6.84
C ALA A 47 -4.27 1.76 -7.06
N GLY A 48 -4.24 2.67 -6.08
CA GLY A 48 -4.91 3.96 -6.18
C GLY A 48 -4.36 4.82 -7.32
N VAL A 49 -3.03 5.02 -7.37
CA VAL A 49 -2.42 5.88 -8.40
C VAL A 49 -2.49 5.26 -9.79
N ALA A 50 -2.34 3.94 -9.92
CA ALA A 50 -2.47 3.25 -11.20
C ALA A 50 -3.92 3.30 -11.73
N SER A 51 -4.93 3.17 -10.86
CA SER A 51 -6.33 3.30 -11.25
C SER A 51 -6.68 4.72 -11.71
N LEU A 52 -6.14 5.73 -11.03
CA LEU A 52 -6.28 7.13 -11.42
C LEU A 52 -5.68 7.37 -12.80
N ALA A 53 -4.41 6.99 -12.99
CA ALA A 53 -3.70 7.18 -14.25
C ALA A 53 -4.42 6.46 -15.40
N THR A 54 -4.86 5.22 -15.18
CA THR A 54 -5.60 4.44 -16.20
C THR A 54 -6.92 5.11 -16.57
N TYR A 55 -7.70 5.53 -15.57
CA TYR A 55 -8.98 6.23 -15.84
C TYR A 55 -8.77 7.53 -16.62
N VAL A 56 -7.74 8.31 -16.25
CA VAL A 56 -7.41 9.57 -16.95
C VAL A 56 -6.92 9.29 -18.36
N ALA A 57 -6.05 8.30 -18.57
CA ALA A 57 -5.57 7.89 -19.89
C ALA A 57 -6.73 7.57 -20.85
N LEU A 58 -7.70 6.78 -20.38
CA LEU A 58 -8.85 6.35 -21.17
C LEU A 58 -9.83 7.48 -21.43
N LYS A 59 -9.95 8.44 -20.50
CA LYS A 59 -10.92 9.54 -20.60
C LYS A 59 -10.37 10.76 -21.36
N ARG A 60 -9.10 11.11 -21.16
CA ARG A 60 -8.46 12.33 -21.68
C ARG A 60 -7.45 12.06 -22.79
N GLY A 61 -7.05 10.79 -22.92
CA GLY A 61 -5.99 10.37 -23.83
C GLY A 61 -4.59 10.43 -23.17
N VAL A 62 -3.70 9.57 -23.64
CA VAL A 62 -2.32 9.45 -23.13
C VAL A 62 -1.43 10.66 -23.46
N GLN A 63 -1.85 11.51 -24.40
CA GLN A 63 -1.13 12.73 -24.77
C GLN A 63 -1.56 13.95 -23.95
N SER A 64 -2.52 13.79 -23.03
CA SER A 64 -3.01 14.89 -22.20
C SER A 64 -2.05 15.22 -21.07
N ILE A 65 -1.99 16.49 -20.69
CA ILE A 65 -1.24 16.94 -19.51
C ILE A 65 -1.78 16.26 -18.24
N ASP A 66 -3.11 16.07 -18.15
CA ASP A 66 -3.75 15.37 -17.03
C ASP A 66 -3.18 13.95 -16.84
N PHE A 67 -2.97 13.21 -17.96
CA PHE A 67 -2.38 11.89 -17.91
C PHE A 67 -0.89 11.95 -17.51
N ALA A 68 -0.13 12.87 -18.07
CA ALA A 68 1.28 13.04 -17.74
C ALA A 68 1.47 13.29 -16.24
N LEU A 69 0.66 14.19 -15.65
CA LEU A 69 0.68 14.48 -14.22
C LEU A 69 0.29 13.24 -13.38
N ALA A 70 -0.78 12.53 -13.75
CA ALA A 70 -1.21 11.34 -13.05
C ALA A 70 -0.17 10.21 -13.12
N ALA A 71 0.47 10.02 -14.27
CA ALA A 71 1.49 9.00 -14.49
C ALA A 71 2.77 9.30 -13.68
N ILE A 72 3.29 10.53 -13.76
CA ILE A 72 4.50 10.93 -13.02
C ILE A 72 4.25 10.87 -11.50
N PHE A 73 3.10 11.40 -11.04
CA PHE A 73 2.73 11.28 -9.63
C PHE A 73 2.64 9.82 -9.19
N GLY A 74 2.03 8.97 -10.02
CA GLY A 74 1.93 7.54 -9.75
C GLY A 74 3.29 6.86 -9.64
N LEU A 75 4.23 7.18 -10.53
CA LEU A 75 5.60 6.66 -10.49
C LEU A 75 6.34 7.09 -9.22
N ILE A 76 6.22 8.37 -8.82
CA ILE A 76 6.83 8.88 -7.59
C ILE A 76 6.27 8.14 -6.37
N VAL A 77 4.96 7.97 -6.27
CA VAL A 77 4.31 7.27 -5.15
C VAL A 77 4.74 5.80 -5.09
N MET A 78 4.82 5.11 -6.25
CA MET A 78 5.25 3.71 -6.29
C MET A 78 6.73 3.57 -5.93
N TYR A 79 7.57 4.49 -6.38
CA TYR A 79 8.99 4.52 -6.04
C TYR A 79 9.22 4.78 -4.54
N ASP A 80 8.49 5.74 -3.94
CA ASP A 80 8.54 6.02 -2.49
C ASP A 80 8.11 4.79 -1.68
N ALA A 81 7.00 4.17 -2.08
CA ALA A 81 6.47 2.98 -1.40
C ALA A 81 7.44 1.80 -1.39
N GLN A 82 8.21 1.62 -2.46
CA GLN A 82 9.20 0.54 -2.60
C GLN A 82 10.57 0.91 -2.01
N GLY A 83 10.99 2.16 -2.11
CA GLY A 83 12.32 2.63 -1.74
C GLY A 83 12.38 3.09 -0.28
N VAL A 84 12.04 4.34 -0.05
CA VAL A 84 12.24 5.02 1.25
C VAL A 84 11.53 4.30 2.39
N ARG A 85 10.29 3.88 2.20
CA ARG A 85 9.50 3.20 3.24
C ARG A 85 9.99 1.79 3.53
N HIS A 86 10.48 1.08 2.52
CA HIS A 86 11.06 -0.25 2.71
C HIS A 86 12.35 -0.16 3.53
N GLN A 87 13.24 0.78 3.20
CA GLN A 87 14.46 1.04 3.98
C GLN A 87 14.16 1.48 5.41
N ALA A 88 13.12 2.31 5.62
CA ALA A 88 12.68 2.70 6.96
C ALA A 88 12.21 1.48 7.79
N GLY A 89 11.53 0.51 7.16
CA GLY A 89 11.15 -0.75 7.80
C GLY A 89 12.36 -1.60 8.18
N GLU A 90 13.35 -1.73 7.29
CA GLU A 90 14.60 -2.45 7.60
C GLU A 90 15.40 -1.79 8.72
N LEU A 91 15.45 -0.45 8.74
CA LEU A 91 16.07 0.29 9.83
C LEU A 91 15.34 0.06 11.16
N ALA A 92 14.00 0.02 11.15
CA ALA A 92 13.22 -0.28 12.34
C ALA A 92 13.56 -1.66 12.92
N ILE A 93 13.68 -2.69 12.06
CA ILE A 93 14.09 -4.05 12.48
C ILE A 93 15.47 -3.98 13.16
N ARG A 94 16.46 -3.36 12.52
CA ARG A 94 17.82 -3.28 13.07
C ARG A 94 17.88 -2.52 14.40
N VAL A 95 17.11 -1.41 14.51
CA VAL A 95 17.03 -0.65 15.76
C VAL A 95 16.39 -1.50 16.87
N ASN A 96 15.31 -2.23 16.56
CA ASN A 96 14.67 -3.13 17.51
C ASN A 96 15.60 -4.26 17.98
N GLU A 97 16.35 -4.88 17.06
CA GLU A 97 17.37 -5.91 17.37
C GLU A 97 18.46 -5.36 18.28
N LEU A 98 19.01 -4.17 17.98
CA LEU A 98 20.02 -3.50 18.81
C LEU A 98 19.49 -3.17 20.21
N THR A 99 18.22 -2.75 20.30
CA THR A 99 17.57 -2.47 21.60
C THR A 99 17.51 -3.73 22.45
N GLU A 100 17.11 -4.88 21.86
CA GLU A 100 17.09 -6.17 22.56
C GLU A 100 18.50 -6.62 23.01
N GLU A 101 19.52 -6.41 22.18
CA GLU A 101 20.91 -6.75 22.57
C GLU A 101 21.42 -5.89 23.72
N ILE A 102 21.16 -4.58 23.70
CA ILE A 102 21.55 -3.67 24.78
C ILE A 102 20.85 -4.05 26.09
N GLU A 103 19.59 -4.45 26.06
CA GLU A 103 18.86 -4.88 27.24
C GLU A 103 19.42 -6.17 27.83
N LYS A 104 19.76 -7.14 26.98
CA LYS A 104 20.44 -8.38 27.43
C LYS A 104 21.77 -8.09 28.13
N ILE A 105 22.55 -7.13 27.63
CA ILE A 105 23.83 -6.74 28.22
C ILE A 105 23.62 -6.02 29.56
N LYS A 106 22.56 -5.21 29.70
CA LYS A 106 22.24 -4.49 30.94
C LYS A 106 21.64 -5.38 32.02
N GLY A 107 21.33 -6.64 31.73
CA GLY A 107 20.74 -7.56 32.69
C GLY A 107 19.36 -7.14 33.21
N ALA A 108 18.60 -6.42 32.35
CA ALA A 108 17.26 -5.96 32.71
C ALA A 108 16.33 -7.16 32.99
N PRO A 109 15.52 -7.13 34.08
CA PRO A 109 14.57 -8.19 34.36
C PRO A 109 13.52 -8.30 33.27
N ASP A 110 13.08 -9.54 32.99
CA ASP A 110 12.12 -9.90 31.93
C ASP A 110 10.67 -9.43 32.21
N ASP A 111 10.45 -8.63 33.24
CA ASP A 111 9.12 -8.26 33.78
C ASP A 111 8.35 -7.23 32.90
N GLY A 112 8.97 -6.67 31.86
CA GLY A 112 8.40 -5.57 31.05
C GLY A 112 7.93 -5.97 29.63
N LYS A 113 7.72 -7.25 29.32
CA LYS A 113 7.40 -7.69 27.93
C LYS A 113 6.08 -7.16 27.36
N LEU A 114 5.13 -6.75 28.18
CA LEU A 114 3.82 -6.25 27.75
C LEU A 114 3.88 -4.78 27.34
N ASP A 115 4.59 -3.93 28.08
CA ASP A 115 4.74 -2.50 27.75
C ASP A 115 5.70 -2.26 26.57
N ARG A 116 6.61 -3.19 26.35
CA ARG A 116 7.67 -3.15 25.34
C ARG A 116 7.18 -3.22 23.90
N LYS A 117 6.03 -3.83 23.64
CA LYS A 117 5.44 -3.89 22.28
C LYS A 117 4.98 -2.54 21.76
N GLU A 118 4.70 -1.58 22.63
CA GLU A 118 4.29 -0.23 22.23
C GLU A 118 5.48 0.66 21.89
N GLU A 119 6.67 0.39 22.46
CA GLU A 119 7.90 1.16 22.20
C GLU A 119 8.66 0.69 20.95
N LEU A 120 8.45 -0.56 20.50
CA LEU A 120 9.11 -1.07 19.30
C LEU A 120 8.68 -0.30 18.05
N LEU A 121 9.68 0.07 17.25
CA LEU A 121 9.43 0.70 15.96
C LEU A 121 8.65 -0.25 15.04
N ARG A 122 7.74 0.33 14.23
CA ARG A 122 6.95 -0.43 13.27
C ARG A 122 7.84 -0.99 12.15
N GLU A 123 8.06 -2.29 12.15
CA GLU A 123 8.91 -3.00 11.19
C GLU A 123 8.27 -3.14 9.80
N ARG A 124 6.92 -3.17 9.74
CA ARG A 124 6.19 -3.31 8.47
C ARG A 124 5.96 -1.98 7.78
N LEU A 125 7.03 -1.22 7.54
CA LEU A 125 7.00 -0.01 6.75
C LEU A 125 7.50 -0.31 5.34
N GLY A 126 6.70 0.08 4.33
CA GLY A 126 7.04 -0.09 2.93
C GLY A 126 6.49 -1.35 2.28
N HIS A 127 6.67 -1.43 0.98
CA HIS A 127 6.14 -2.49 0.14
C HIS A 127 7.26 -3.23 -0.58
N GLN A 128 7.16 -4.55 -0.65
CA GLN A 128 8.01 -5.33 -1.54
C GLN A 128 7.69 -5.02 -3.00
N PRO A 129 8.66 -5.14 -3.94
CA PRO A 129 8.43 -4.86 -5.36
C PRO A 129 7.21 -5.62 -5.94
N ILE A 130 7.02 -6.87 -5.52
CA ILE A 130 5.89 -7.68 -5.97
C ILE A 130 4.53 -7.13 -5.49
N GLU A 131 4.48 -6.49 -4.33
CA GLU A 131 3.26 -5.87 -3.80
C GLU A 131 2.90 -4.62 -4.58
N VAL A 132 3.92 -3.85 -5.00
CA VAL A 132 3.78 -2.66 -5.86
C VAL A 132 3.23 -3.07 -7.22
N ILE A 133 3.81 -4.09 -7.85
CA ILE A 133 3.37 -4.61 -9.15
C ILE A 133 1.93 -5.15 -9.05
N GLY A 134 1.63 -5.94 -8.02
CA GLY A 134 0.28 -6.47 -7.80
C GLY A 134 -0.76 -5.35 -7.58
N GLY A 135 -0.39 -4.31 -6.84
CA GLY A 135 -1.21 -3.11 -6.66
C GLY A 135 -1.44 -2.36 -7.97
N ALA A 136 -0.39 -2.13 -8.75
CA ALA A 136 -0.48 -1.45 -10.05
C ALA A 136 -1.39 -2.23 -11.02
N PHE A 137 -1.26 -3.55 -11.10
CA PHE A 137 -2.13 -4.39 -11.91
C PHE A 137 -3.60 -4.28 -11.48
N LEU A 138 -3.89 -4.37 -10.19
CA LEU A 138 -5.24 -4.17 -9.66
C LEU A 138 -5.79 -2.78 -10.04
N GLY A 139 -4.95 -1.75 -9.94
CA GLY A 139 -5.31 -0.38 -10.32
C GLY A 139 -5.66 -0.24 -11.79
N ILE A 140 -4.87 -0.83 -12.69
CA ILE A 140 -5.14 -0.81 -14.13
C ILE A 140 -6.50 -1.46 -14.43
N VAL A 141 -6.78 -2.63 -13.87
CA VAL A 141 -8.03 -3.34 -14.06
C VAL A 141 -9.23 -2.52 -13.55
N THR A 142 -9.15 -2.03 -12.32
CA THR A 142 -10.26 -1.27 -11.71
C THR A 142 -10.48 0.09 -12.38
N GLY A 143 -9.41 0.78 -12.78
CA GLY A 143 -9.47 2.03 -13.54
C GLY A 143 -10.14 1.84 -14.90
N GLY A 144 -9.77 0.79 -15.62
CA GLY A 144 -10.37 0.41 -16.90
C GLY A 144 -11.85 0.07 -16.76
N LEU A 145 -12.21 -0.78 -15.79
CA LEU A 145 -13.62 -1.14 -15.52
C LEU A 145 -14.45 0.08 -15.15
N SER A 146 -13.95 0.94 -14.28
CA SER A 146 -14.64 2.18 -13.89
C SER A 146 -14.90 3.10 -15.07
N TYR A 147 -13.93 3.22 -15.98
CA TYR A 147 -14.11 4.00 -17.21
C TYR A 147 -15.23 3.43 -18.10
N VAL A 148 -15.22 2.12 -18.35
CA VAL A 148 -16.24 1.44 -19.18
C VAL A 148 -17.63 1.63 -18.57
N ILE A 149 -17.78 1.47 -17.26
CA ILE A 149 -19.06 1.67 -16.57
C ILE A 149 -19.51 3.12 -16.65
N SER A 150 -18.59 4.08 -16.50
CA SER A 150 -18.92 5.50 -16.55
C SER A 150 -19.36 5.95 -17.95
N ARG A 151 -18.75 5.38 -19.00
CA ARG A 151 -19.10 5.67 -20.41
C ARG A 151 -20.52 5.19 -20.72
N LYS A 152 -20.92 4.00 -20.27
CA LYS A 152 -22.29 3.46 -20.49
C LYS A 152 -23.38 4.28 -19.82
N ARG A 153 -23.08 5.06 -18.79
CA ARG A 153 -24.07 5.92 -18.11
C ARG A 153 -24.20 7.31 -18.72
N SER A 154 -23.37 7.64 -19.68
CA SER A 154 -23.36 8.94 -20.37
C SER A 154 -23.93 8.84 -21.81
N LEU A 155 -24.36 7.63 -22.22
CA LEU A 155 -25.15 7.32 -23.42
C LEU A 155 -26.61 7.10 -23.03
#